data_171446cb21540d5469040a5b3a9816d1
#
_entry.id   171446cb21540d5469040a5b3a9816d1
#
_cell.length_a   1.000
_cell.length_b   1.000
_cell.length_c   1.000
_cell.angle_alpha   90.00
_cell.angle_beta   90.00
_cell.angle_gamma   90.00
#
_symmetry.space_group_name_H-M   'P 1'
#
loop_
_entity.id
_entity.type
_entity.pdbx_description
1 polymer ?
#
loop_
_entity_poly.entity_id
_entity_poly.type
_entity_poly.pdbx_seq_one_letter_code
_entity_poly.pdbx_strand_id
1 'polypeptide(L)'
;MTATFKKEQLVMADTPDMKKSVTLLLAGILALVVGFGAMAGGVLGAWYTWDQAAAQEIVTPDDAAIPGAEVRGPFTMWAQADIITHHQLENTDGLYYAQMDRLVPQVDDSGEVVLDENGEAVMIPNAARASWMNATTLVTALSLGVVSYALATFALVVGLTLAVTGYVFLYIRKRAVLL
;
A
#
# COMPACT_ATOMS: atom_id res chain seq x y z
N MET A 1 -44.52 51.62 5.36
CA MET A 1 -44.35 50.74 4.18
C MET A 1 -42.98 50.07 4.07
N THR A 2 -41.90 50.72 4.52
CA THR A 2 -40.50 50.19 4.41
C THR A 2 -40.18 49.03 5.35
N ALA A 3 -40.78 48.89 6.52
CA ALA A 3 -40.46 47.82 7.49
C ALA A 3 -41.06 46.44 7.08
N THR A 4 -42.20 46.45 6.43
CA THR A 4 -42.87 45.24 5.95
C THR A 4 -42.12 44.62 4.78
N PHE A 5 -41.61 45.44 3.85
CA PHE A 5 -40.80 45.00 2.72
C PHE A 5 -39.47 44.35 3.16
N LYS A 6 -38.83 44.91 4.21
CA LYS A 6 -37.57 44.36 4.74
C LYS A 6 -37.77 43.02 5.46
N LYS A 7 -38.95 42.84 6.08
CA LYS A 7 -39.30 41.58 6.76
C LYS A 7 -39.64 40.45 5.76
N GLU A 8 -40.31 40.78 4.62
CA GLU A 8 -40.55 39.83 3.56
C GLU A 8 -39.27 39.40 2.86
N GLN A 9 -38.33 40.32 2.60
CA GLN A 9 -37.03 39.97 2.04
C GLN A 9 -36.18 39.07 2.97
N LEU A 10 -36.25 39.32 4.29
CA LEU A 10 -35.57 38.47 5.28
C LEU A 10 -36.21 37.06 5.40
N VAL A 11 -37.53 36.96 5.24
CA VAL A 11 -38.25 35.66 5.24
C VAL A 11 -37.98 34.88 3.98
N MET A 12 -37.84 35.52 2.80
CA MET A 12 -37.42 34.85 1.55
C MET A 12 -35.98 34.36 1.61
N ALA A 13 -35.10 35.01 2.35
CA ALA A 13 -33.71 34.60 2.52
C ALA A 13 -33.55 33.33 3.39
N ASP A 14 -34.56 32.94 4.15
CA ASP A 14 -34.54 31.82 5.07
C ASP A 14 -35.46 30.66 4.62
N THR A 15 -35.74 30.56 3.32
CA THR A 15 -36.53 29.48 2.78
C THR A 15 -35.75 28.15 2.81
N PRO A 16 -36.41 27.01 3.12
CA PRO A 16 -35.77 25.68 3.16
C PRO A 16 -35.02 25.31 1.87
N ASP A 17 -35.47 25.83 0.74
CA ASP A 17 -34.91 25.54 -0.58
C ASP A 17 -33.57 26.24 -0.85
N MET A 18 -33.38 27.47 -0.34
CA MET A 18 -32.08 28.16 -0.42
C MET A 18 -31.02 27.48 0.46
N LYS A 19 -31.38 27.06 1.68
CA LYS A 19 -30.46 26.31 2.56
C LYS A 19 -30.04 24.98 1.92
N LYS A 20 -30.99 24.24 1.34
CA LYS A 20 -30.72 22.99 0.57
C LYS A 20 -29.79 23.25 -0.62
N SER A 21 -29.99 24.34 -1.36
CA SER A 21 -29.15 24.72 -2.50
C SER A 21 -27.72 25.04 -2.10
N VAL A 22 -27.48 25.71 -0.97
CA VAL A 22 -26.13 25.99 -0.44
C VAL A 22 -25.47 24.70 0.05
N THR A 23 -26.20 23.83 0.74
CA THR A 23 -25.68 22.54 1.20
C THR A 23 -25.24 21.68 0.04
N LEU A 24 -26.02 21.57 -1.03
CA LEU A 24 -25.64 20.81 -2.24
C LEU A 24 -24.40 21.41 -2.92
N LEU A 25 -24.27 22.75 -2.93
CA LEU A 25 -23.08 23.41 -3.46
C LEU A 25 -21.82 23.03 -2.66
N LEU A 26 -21.87 23.21 -1.35
CA LEU A 26 -20.72 22.94 -0.49
C LEU A 26 -20.35 21.46 -0.51
N ALA A 27 -21.32 20.55 -0.41
CA ALA A 27 -21.11 19.13 -0.49
C ALA A 27 -20.51 18.71 -1.86
N GLY A 28 -21.03 19.28 -2.95
CA GLY A 28 -20.54 19.03 -4.30
C GLY A 28 -19.11 19.50 -4.50
N ILE A 29 -18.78 20.72 -4.06
CA ILE A 29 -17.41 21.25 -4.15
C ILE A 29 -16.46 20.41 -3.28
N LEU A 30 -16.84 20.11 -2.03
CA LEU A 30 -16.01 19.31 -1.14
C LEU A 30 -15.75 17.93 -1.72
N ALA A 31 -16.77 17.27 -2.24
CA ALA A 31 -16.64 15.96 -2.86
C ALA A 31 -15.71 16.00 -4.10
N LEU A 32 -15.80 17.05 -4.92
CA LEU A 32 -14.89 17.22 -6.07
C LEU A 32 -13.44 17.45 -5.61
N VAL A 33 -13.22 18.34 -4.65
CA VAL A 33 -11.87 18.67 -4.15
C VAL A 33 -11.21 17.43 -3.53
N VAL A 34 -11.93 16.71 -2.65
CA VAL A 34 -11.42 15.49 -2.03
C VAL A 34 -11.26 14.39 -3.07
N GLY A 35 -12.21 14.26 -4.00
CA GLY A 35 -12.17 13.26 -5.06
C GLY A 35 -10.97 13.43 -5.97
N PHE A 36 -10.73 14.63 -6.50
CA PHE A 36 -9.55 14.90 -7.34
C PHE A 36 -8.25 14.82 -6.54
N GLY A 37 -8.25 15.27 -5.28
CA GLY A 37 -7.09 15.11 -4.40
C GLY A 37 -6.72 13.66 -4.15
N ALA A 38 -7.71 12.79 -3.89
CA ALA A 38 -7.50 11.35 -3.72
C ALA A 38 -7.00 10.68 -5.00
N MET A 39 -7.56 11.05 -6.17
CA MET A 39 -7.09 10.54 -7.47
C MET A 39 -5.63 10.94 -7.73
N ALA A 40 -5.30 12.20 -7.53
CA ALA A 40 -3.93 12.70 -7.70
C ALA A 40 -2.95 11.98 -6.73
N GLY A 41 -3.33 11.83 -5.47
CA GLY A 41 -2.55 11.09 -4.48
C GLY A 41 -2.35 9.62 -4.84
N GLY A 42 -3.39 8.95 -5.38
CA GLY A 42 -3.30 7.59 -5.87
C GLY A 42 -2.32 7.43 -7.04
N VAL A 43 -2.41 8.31 -8.04
CA VAL A 43 -1.48 8.31 -9.19
C VAL A 43 -0.04 8.56 -8.74
N LEU A 44 0.17 9.60 -7.92
CA LEU A 44 1.51 9.95 -7.42
C LEU A 44 2.10 8.85 -6.52
N GLY A 45 1.27 8.23 -5.68
CA GLY A 45 1.70 7.12 -4.83
C GLY A 45 2.11 5.88 -5.63
N ALA A 46 1.33 5.52 -6.64
CA ALA A 46 1.67 4.41 -7.54
C ALA A 46 2.95 4.70 -8.33
N TRP A 47 3.09 5.91 -8.87
CA TRP A 47 4.29 6.33 -9.58
C TRP A 47 5.53 6.32 -8.68
N TYR A 48 5.43 6.87 -7.46
CA TYR A 48 6.53 6.86 -6.50
C TYR A 48 6.98 5.43 -6.16
N THR A 49 6.02 4.53 -5.89
CA THR A 49 6.34 3.12 -5.60
C THR A 49 7.02 2.45 -6.79
N TRP A 50 6.56 2.72 -8.01
CA TRP A 50 7.18 2.22 -9.23
C TRP A 50 8.61 2.71 -9.41
N ASP A 51 8.84 3.99 -9.21
CA ASP A 51 10.15 4.65 -9.34
C ASP A 51 11.16 4.11 -8.33
N GLN A 52 10.77 3.98 -7.05
CA GLN A 52 11.61 3.41 -6.00
C GLN A 52 11.95 1.93 -6.26
N ALA A 53 11.01 1.18 -6.77
CA ALA A 53 11.25 -0.23 -7.13
C ALA A 53 12.17 -0.34 -8.35
N ALA A 54 11.96 0.50 -9.37
CA ALA A 54 12.78 0.54 -10.57
C ALA A 54 14.26 0.83 -10.25
N ALA A 55 14.52 1.72 -9.29
CA ALA A 55 15.86 2.08 -8.84
C ALA A 55 16.65 0.91 -8.19
N GLN A 56 15.96 -0.16 -7.79
CA GLN A 56 16.61 -1.36 -7.23
C GLN A 56 17.14 -2.32 -8.31
N GLU A 57 16.73 -2.15 -9.57
CA GLU A 57 17.16 -2.97 -10.72
C GLU A 57 16.98 -4.49 -10.51
N ILE A 58 16.00 -4.88 -9.67
CA ILE A 58 15.71 -6.29 -9.37
C ILE A 58 14.99 -6.91 -10.56
N VAL A 59 15.43 -8.11 -10.95
CA VAL A 59 14.78 -8.97 -11.95
C VAL A 59 14.42 -10.28 -11.28
N THR A 60 13.21 -10.78 -11.52
CA THR A 60 12.77 -12.07 -11.01
C THR A 60 13.58 -13.21 -11.63
N PRO A 61 14.00 -14.24 -10.86
CA PRO A 61 14.72 -15.40 -11.38
C PRO A 61 13.83 -16.27 -12.29
N ASP A 62 14.46 -17.21 -13.01
CA ASP A 62 13.80 -18.05 -14.02
C ASP A 62 12.75 -19.00 -13.43
N ASP A 63 12.87 -19.35 -12.17
CA ASP A 63 11.98 -20.24 -11.41
C ASP A 63 10.88 -19.48 -10.64
N ALA A 64 10.83 -18.16 -10.74
CA ALA A 64 9.74 -17.37 -10.17
C ALA A 64 8.43 -17.56 -10.96
N ALA A 65 7.30 -17.25 -10.31
CA ALA A 65 5.97 -17.28 -10.94
C ALA A 65 5.84 -16.35 -12.17
N ILE A 66 6.68 -15.31 -12.25
CA ILE A 66 6.83 -14.41 -13.40
C ILE A 66 8.33 -14.30 -13.68
N PRO A 67 8.91 -15.15 -14.51
CA PRO A 67 10.35 -15.19 -14.71
C PRO A 67 10.89 -14.06 -15.57
N GLY A 68 12.11 -13.60 -15.31
CA GLY A 68 12.85 -12.62 -16.09
C GLY A 68 12.22 -11.21 -16.15
N ALA A 69 11.31 -10.90 -15.23
CA ALA A 69 10.59 -9.63 -15.22
C ALA A 69 11.22 -8.62 -14.25
N GLU A 70 11.30 -7.35 -14.67
CA GLU A 70 11.70 -6.26 -13.79
C GLU A 70 10.67 -6.07 -12.66
N VAL A 71 11.16 -5.98 -11.41
CA VAL A 71 10.32 -5.86 -10.22
C VAL A 71 9.93 -4.40 -10.01
N ARG A 72 8.82 -3.97 -10.65
CA ARG A 72 8.32 -2.59 -10.62
C ARG A 72 6.85 -2.47 -10.26
N GLY A 73 6.07 -3.53 -10.49
CA GLY A 73 4.63 -3.55 -10.29
C GLY A 73 4.20 -4.54 -9.20
N PRO A 74 2.92 -4.51 -8.79
CA PRO A 74 2.44 -5.31 -7.66
C PRO A 74 2.58 -6.81 -7.91
N PHE A 75 2.38 -7.29 -9.14
CA PHE A 75 2.47 -8.71 -9.47
C PHE A 75 3.92 -9.21 -9.51
N THR A 76 4.86 -8.41 -10.04
CA THR A 76 6.28 -8.77 -10.05
C THR A 76 6.90 -8.67 -8.65
N MET A 77 6.47 -7.71 -7.82
CA MET A 77 6.84 -7.65 -6.40
C MET A 77 6.34 -8.86 -5.62
N TRP A 78 5.08 -9.28 -5.87
CA TRP A 78 4.54 -10.49 -5.27
C TRP A 78 5.32 -11.74 -5.69
N ALA A 79 5.58 -11.92 -6.99
CA ALA A 79 6.34 -13.05 -7.50
C ALA A 79 7.76 -13.11 -6.94
N GLN A 80 8.41 -11.95 -6.78
CA GLN A 80 9.74 -11.85 -6.17
C GLN A 80 9.72 -12.18 -4.67
N ALA A 81 8.71 -11.74 -3.93
CA ALA A 81 8.56 -12.06 -2.51
C ALA A 81 8.30 -13.56 -2.29
N ASP A 82 7.49 -14.16 -3.14
CA ASP A 82 7.16 -15.59 -3.11
C ASP A 82 8.41 -16.44 -3.34
N ILE A 83 9.18 -16.17 -4.41
CA ILE A 83 10.38 -16.95 -4.74
C ILE A 83 11.48 -16.78 -3.69
N ILE A 84 11.66 -15.59 -3.09
CA ILE A 84 12.60 -15.40 -1.96
C ILE A 84 12.23 -16.32 -0.80
N THR A 85 10.95 -16.42 -0.46
CA THR A 85 10.46 -17.31 0.61
C THR A 85 10.70 -18.78 0.26
N HIS A 86 10.45 -19.15 -0.99
CA HIS A 86 10.65 -20.52 -1.48
C HIS A 86 12.14 -20.94 -1.37
N HIS A 87 13.05 -20.15 -1.92
CA HIS A 87 14.50 -20.41 -1.83
C HIS A 87 14.99 -20.42 -0.39
N GLN A 88 14.45 -19.56 0.49
CA GLN A 88 14.84 -19.56 1.89
C GLN A 88 14.40 -20.83 2.61
N LEU A 89 13.20 -21.37 2.30
CA LEU A 89 12.74 -22.65 2.85
C LEU A 89 13.59 -23.81 2.34
N GLU A 90 13.95 -23.83 1.05
CA GLU A 90 14.85 -24.84 0.51
C GLU A 90 16.23 -24.82 1.21
N ASN A 91 16.79 -23.63 1.43
CA ASN A 91 18.07 -23.45 2.11
C ASN A 91 18.05 -23.79 3.61
N THR A 92 16.89 -24.00 4.20
CA THR A 92 16.69 -24.28 5.62
C THR A 92 15.92 -25.56 5.89
N ASP A 93 15.92 -26.51 4.93
CA ASP A 93 15.21 -27.80 5.02
C ASP A 93 13.73 -27.66 5.43
N GLY A 94 13.07 -26.62 4.91
CA GLY A 94 11.67 -26.30 5.22
C GLY A 94 11.43 -25.64 6.57
N LEU A 95 12.47 -25.29 7.30
CA LEU A 95 12.34 -24.66 8.62
C LEU A 95 12.23 -23.14 8.53
N TYR A 96 11.23 -22.57 9.20
CA TYR A 96 11.11 -21.14 9.41
C TYR A 96 12.00 -20.65 10.56
N TYR A 97 12.28 -19.34 10.56
CA TYR A 97 13.13 -18.66 11.56
C TYR A 97 12.86 -19.06 13.00
N ALA A 98 11.58 -19.19 13.41
CA ALA A 98 11.22 -19.51 14.78
C ALA A 98 11.48 -20.98 15.17
N GLN A 99 11.64 -21.86 14.18
CA GLN A 99 11.87 -23.30 14.37
C GLN A 99 13.36 -23.64 14.46
N MET A 100 14.23 -22.68 14.13
CA MET A 100 15.67 -22.89 14.07
C MET A 100 16.35 -22.44 15.38
N ASP A 101 17.32 -23.22 15.83
CA ASP A 101 18.16 -22.89 16.98
C ASP A 101 18.96 -21.62 16.74
N ARG A 102 19.23 -20.85 17.80
CA ARG A 102 20.03 -19.62 17.76
C ARG A 102 21.50 -19.91 17.54
N LEU A 103 21.97 -21.00 18.11
CA LEU A 103 23.35 -21.47 18.06
C LEU A 103 23.36 -22.88 17.48
N VAL A 104 24.40 -23.17 16.73
CA VAL A 104 24.64 -24.50 16.16
C VAL A 104 26.10 -24.90 16.46
N PRO A 105 26.42 -26.21 16.56
CA PRO A 105 27.78 -26.64 16.67
C PRO A 105 28.63 -26.15 15.48
N GLN A 106 29.82 -25.65 15.79
CA GLN A 106 30.79 -25.35 14.75
C GLN A 106 31.31 -26.68 14.15
N VAL A 107 31.34 -26.73 12.82
CA VAL A 107 31.96 -27.83 12.09
C VAL A 107 33.23 -27.34 11.38
N ASP A 108 34.21 -28.21 11.27
CA ASP A 108 35.43 -27.94 10.50
C ASP A 108 35.26 -28.23 8.99
N ASP A 109 36.32 -28.09 8.23
CA ASP A 109 36.32 -28.32 6.78
C ASP A 109 36.05 -29.81 6.39
N SER A 110 36.19 -30.75 7.36
CA SER A 110 35.86 -32.19 7.15
C SER A 110 34.42 -32.51 7.56
N GLY A 111 33.68 -31.53 8.14
CA GLY A 111 32.32 -31.69 8.62
C GLY A 111 32.22 -32.26 10.05
N GLU A 112 33.36 -32.35 10.77
CA GLU A 112 33.40 -32.81 12.15
C GLU A 112 33.13 -31.64 13.11
N VAL A 113 32.44 -31.95 14.24
CA VAL A 113 32.14 -30.94 15.26
C VAL A 113 33.43 -30.54 15.99
N VAL A 114 33.70 -29.24 16.03
CA VAL A 114 34.83 -28.67 16.76
C VAL A 114 34.51 -28.72 18.26
N LEU A 115 35.42 -29.34 19.04
CA LEU A 115 35.29 -29.42 20.47
C LEU A 115 36.25 -28.42 21.15
N ASP A 116 35.85 -27.89 22.31
CA ASP A 116 36.69 -27.05 23.17
C ASP A 116 37.65 -27.90 24.02
N GLU A 117 38.41 -27.23 24.89
CA GLU A 117 39.38 -27.88 25.80
C GLU A 117 38.71 -28.84 26.81
N ASN A 118 37.40 -28.75 27.04
CA ASN A 118 36.63 -29.59 27.94
C ASN A 118 35.93 -30.75 27.19
N GLY A 119 36.08 -30.81 25.88
CA GLY A 119 35.41 -31.80 25.02
C GLY A 119 33.95 -31.45 24.71
N GLU A 120 33.51 -30.20 24.93
CA GLU A 120 32.19 -29.73 24.58
C GLU A 120 32.19 -29.08 23.19
N ALA A 121 31.05 -29.17 22.46
CA ALA A 121 30.91 -28.57 21.13
C ALA A 121 31.01 -27.05 21.18
N VAL A 122 31.88 -26.47 20.38
CA VAL A 122 31.95 -25.01 20.18
C VAL A 122 30.68 -24.54 19.49
N MET A 123 29.88 -23.72 20.17
CA MET A 123 28.61 -23.21 19.62
C MET A 123 28.80 -21.86 18.95
N ILE A 124 28.30 -21.74 17.71
CA ILE A 124 28.36 -20.51 16.91
C ILE A 124 26.96 -20.04 16.52
N PRO A 125 26.77 -18.74 16.19
CA PRO A 125 25.51 -18.24 15.68
C PRO A 125 25.07 -19.00 14.42
N ASN A 126 23.78 -19.38 14.38
CA ASN A 126 23.22 -20.10 13.24
C ASN A 126 23.07 -19.15 12.03
N ALA A 127 23.94 -19.33 11.04
CA ALA A 127 23.97 -18.53 9.82
C ALA A 127 22.69 -18.71 8.98
N ALA A 128 22.14 -19.93 8.92
CA ALA A 128 20.90 -20.21 8.20
C ALA A 128 19.72 -19.48 8.86
N ARG A 129 19.68 -19.39 10.20
CA ARG A 129 18.69 -18.57 10.90
C ARG A 129 18.90 -17.08 10.65
N ALA A 130 20.14 -16.61 10.55
CA ALA A 130 20.45 -15.22 10.24
C ALA A 130 20.02 -14.83 8.81
N SER A 131 20.11 -15.74 7.83
CA SER A 131 19.66 -15.50 6.44
C SER A 131 18.15 -15.24 6.36
N TRP A 132 17.34 -15.82 7.25
CA TRP A 132 15.91 -15.53 7.36
C TRP A 132 15.61 -14.06 7.67
N MET A 133 16.47 -13.37 8.44
CA MET A 133 16.28 -11.94 8.73
C MET A 133 16.37 -11.12 7.44
N ASN A 134 17.33 -11.44 6.57
CA ASN A 134 17.49 -10.77 5.28
C ASN A 134 16.30 -11.09 4.36
N ALA A 135 15.94 -12.37 4.23
CA ALA A 135 14.80 -12.80 3.44
C ALA A 135 13.50 -12.12 3.89
N THR A 136 13.22 -12.13 5.19
CA THR A 136 12.02 -11.48 5.77
C THR A 136 12.01 -9.98 5.50
N THR A 137 13.17 -9.30 5.61
CA THR A 137 13.27 -7.87 5.31
C THR A 137 12.92 -7.57 3.85
N LEU A 138 13.47 -8.35 2.91
CA LEU A 138 13.18 -8.19 1.48
C LEU A 138 11.71 -8.49 1.16
N VAL A 139 11.19 -9.60 1.67
CA VAL A 139 9.78 -9.99 1.50
C VAL A 139 8.84 -8.93 2.08
N THR A 140 9.18 -8.37 3.25
CA THR A 140 8.39 -7.29 3.87
C THR A 140 8.40 -6.04 3.00
N ALA A 141 9.55 -5.62 2.49
CA ALA A 141 9.67 -4.45 1.61
C ALA A 141 8.84 -4.62 0.33
N LEU A 142 8.94 -5.78 -0.33
CA LEU A 142 8.16 -6.11 -1.52
C LEU A 142 6.66 -6.16 -1.22
N SER A 143 6.25 -6.75 -0.10
CA SER A 143 4.86 -6.82 0.34
C SER A 143 4.27 -5.43 0.62
N LEU A 144 5.05 -4.53 1.24
CA LEU A 144 4.66 -3.13 1.43
C LEU A 144 4.49 -2.41 0.08
N GLY A 145 5.30 -2.72 -0.92
CA GLY A 145 5.11 -2.24 -2.29
C GLY A 145 3.77 -2.69 -2.88
N VAL A 146 3.41 -3.97 -2.73
CA VAL A 146 2.08 -4.49 -3.15
C VAL A 146 0.95 -3.76 -2.44
N VAL A 147 1.05 -3.57 -1.12
CA VAL A 147 0.06 -2.81 -0.32
C VAL A 147 -0.03 -1.36 -0.78
N SER A 148 1.09 -0.71 -1.12
CA SER A 148 1.11 0.66 -1.66
C SER A 148 0.30 0.77 -2.95
N TYR A 149 0.43 -0.18 -3.88
CA TYR A 149 -0.39 -0.23 -5.10
C TYR A 149 -1.87 -0.47 -4.81
N ALA A 150 -2.20 -1.32 -3.85
CA ALA A 150 -3.58 -1.55 -3.43
C ALA A 150 -4.21 -0.27 -2.86
N LEU A 151 -3.48 0.47 -2.01
CA LEU A 151 -3.92 1.76 -1.46
C LEU A 151 -4.06 2.82 -2.55
N ALA A 152 -3.13 2.89 -3.50
CA ALA A 152 -3.20 3.80 -4.65
C ALA A 152 -4.46 3.52 -5.49
N THR A 153 -4.73 2.25 -5.79
CA THR A 153 -5.93 1.83 -6.51
C THR A 153 -7.21 2.18 -5.73
N PHE A 154 -7.23 1.92 -4.43
CA PHE A 154 -8.35 2.29 -3.57
C PHE A 154 -8.59 3.81 -3.59
N ALA A 155 -7.54 4.62 -3.48
CA ALA A 155 -7.63 6.08 -3.54
C ALA A 155 -8.19 6.56 -4.89
N LEU A 156 -7.80 5.93 -6.00
CA LEU A 156 -8.34 6.23 -7.34
C LEU A 156 -9.83 5.93 -7.43
N VAL A 157 -10.27 4.76 -6.95
CA VAL A 157 -11.69 4.34 -6.99
C VAL A 157 -12.56 5.25 -6.12
N VAL A 158 -12.12 5.51 -4.88
CA VAL A 158 -12.81 6.42 -3.96
C VAL A 158 -12.85 7.83 -4.53
N GLY A 159 -11.73 8.31 -5.05
CA GLY A 159 -11.61 9.63 -5.66
C GLY A 159 -12.57 9.81 -6.84
N LEU A 160 -12.64 8.84 -7.73
CA LEU A 160 -13.57 8.83 -8.86
C LEU A 160 -15.02 8.84 -8.39
N THR A 161 -15.37 8.01 -7.41
CA THR A 161 -16.72 7.96 -6.82
C THR A 161 -17.12 9.30 -6.23
N LEU A 162 -16.23 9.94 -5.48
CA LEU A 162 -16.47 11.27 -4.89
C LEU A 162 -16.58 12.34 -5.98
N ALA A 163 -15.77 12.31 -7.02
CA ALA A 163 -15.85 13.26 -8.14
C ALA A 163 -17.20 13.15 -8.86
N VAL A 164 -17.66 11.92 -9.15
CA VAL A 164 -18.97 11.68 -9.74
C VAL A 164 -20.10 12.17 -8.83
N THR A 165 -20.02 11.87 -7.53
CA THR A 165 -21.01 12.32 -6.54
C THR A 165 -21.05 13.85 -6.46
N GLY A 166 -19.90 14.49 -6.42
CA GLY A 166 -19.79 15.95 -6.42
C GLY A 166 -20.41 16.59 -7.66
N TYR A 167 -20.14 16.01 -8.84
CA TYR A 167 -20.77 16.44 -10.09
C TYR A 167 -22.29 16.31 -10.04
N VAL A 168 -22.82 15.18 -9.56
CA VAL A 168 -24.27 14.95 -9.44
C VAL A 168 -24.91 15.99 -8.50
N PHE A 169 -24.30 16.30 -7.35
CA PHE A 169 -24.82 17.32 -6.45
C PHE A 169 -24.90 18.71 -7.09
N LEU A 170 -23.87 19.10 -7.84
CA LEU A 170 -23.88 20.38 -8.57
C LEU A 170 -24.91 20.39 -9.70
N TYR A 171 -25.09 19.25 -10.38
CA TYR A 171 -26.10 19.11 -11.44
C TYR A 171 -27.53 19.22 -10.89
N ILE A 172 -27.85 18.51 -9.80
CA ILE A 172 -29.15 18.59 -9.12
C ILE A 172 -29.41 20.02 -8.64
N ARG A 173 -28.41 20.67 -8.02
CA ARG A 173 -28.52 22.07 -7.59
C ARG A 173 -28.88 22.99 -8.76
N LYS A 174 -28.18 22.86 -9.89
CA LYS A 174 -28.45 23.68 -11.07
C LYS A 174 -29.90 23.53 -11.56
N ARG A 175 -30.45 22.31 -11.54
CA ARG A 175 -31.83 22.06 -11.92
C ARG A 175 -32.84 22.61 -10.91
N ALA A 176 -32.57 22.47 -9.61
CA ALA A 176 -33.44 22.97 -8.54
C ALA A 176 -33.53 24.50 -8.47
N VAL A 177 -32.54 25.22 -9.00
CA VAL A 177 -32.56 26.70 -9.07
C VAL A 177 -33.29 27.21 -10.32
N LEU A 178 -33.49 26.36 -11.32
CA LEU A 178 -34.17 26.72 -12.59
C LEU A 178 -35.67 26.40 -12.59
N LEU A 179 -36.20 25.77 -11.54
CA LEU A 179 -37.63 25.48 -11.30
C LEU A 179 -38.14 26.43 -10.19
#